data_cf5e63957a0660aae035200ee00eda8c
#
_entry.id   cf5e63957a0660aae035200ee00eda8c
#
_cell.length_a   1.000
_cell.length_b   1.000
_cell.length_c   1.000
_cell.angle_alpha   90.00
_cell.angle_beta   90.00
_cell.angle_gamma   90.00
#
_symmetry.space_group_name_H-M   'P 1'
#
loop_
_entity.id
_entity.type
_entity.pdbx_description
1 polymer ?
#
loop_
_entity_poly.entity_id
_entity_poly.type
_entity_poly.pdbx_seq_one_letter_code
_entity_poly.pdbx_strand_id
1 'polypeptide(L)'
;MKNNNFITYYSALVLWELYFLDKCLTRVIAYPLNHLSAYFYDRSEIWRKQCNKIGFNSSKEIIERFTDYADSMDPSNGFFPDTNMGFLCVFFVHSTILVISNCIFGFNPPKEIEQPYGFYALFLIVGIGLFLWNYIIKQKNFYFKQFDKWKQPKRRRMQWLAFGLIVTICGYQVLTMWLFLR
;
A
#
# COMPACT_ATOMS: atom_id res chain seq x y z
N MET A 1 -27.55 -7.28 10.60
CA MET A 1 -26.97 -5.96 10.93
C MET A 1 -25.47 -6.06 10.76
N LYS A 2 -24.89 -5.42 9.72
CA LYS A 2 -23.41 -5.37 9.60
C LYS A 2 -22.91 -4.35 10.62
N ASN A 3 -22.15 -4.81 11.61
CA ASN A 3 -21.44 -3.93 12.52
C ASN A 3 -20.52 -3.03 11.69
N ASN A 4 -20.92 -1.77 11.53
CA ASN A 4 -20.04 -0.74 10.97
C ASN A 4 -18.98 -0.41 12.03
N ASN A 5 -17.99 -1.27 12.17
CA ASN A 5 -16.86 -0.98 13.03
C ASN A 5 -16.12 0.23 12.49
N PHE A 6 -16.03 1.28 13.29
CA PHE A 6 -15.32 2.52 12.99
C PHE A 6 -13.92 2.25 12.40
N ILE A 7 -13.18 1.34 13.01
CA ILE A 7 -11.84 0.93 12.55
C ILE A 7 -11.90 0.39 11.11
N THR A 8 -12.81 -0.52 10.81
CA THR A 8 -12.92 -1.13 9.47
C THR A 8 -13.30 -0.11 8.41
N TYR A 9 -14.16 0.86 8.76
CA TYR A 9 -14.55 1.92 7.85
C TYR A 9 -13.36 2.82 7.47
N TYR A 10 -12.59 3.29 8.44
CA TYR A 10 -11.44 4.17 8.17
C TYR A 10 -10.28 3.41 7.53
N SER A 11 -10.07 2.16 7.89
CA SER A 11 -9.07 1.32 7.23
C SER A 11 -9.43 1.06 5.76
N ALA A 12 -10.69 0.80 5.45
CA ALA A 12 -11.15 0.67 4.07
C ALA A 12 -11.06 2.00 3.30
N LEU A 13 -11.25 3.14 3.98
CA LEU A 13 -11.07 4.47 3.39
C LEU A 13 -9.61 4.74 3.04
N VAL A 14 -8.66 4.38 3.93
CA VAL A 14 -7.22 4.47 3.66
C VAL A 14 -6.85 3.59 2.47
N LEU A 15 -7.33 2.36 2.43
CA LEU A 15 -7.08 1.45 1.33
C LEU A 15 -7.63 2.00 0.00
N TRP A 16 -8.83 2.56 0.00
CA TRP A 16 -9.43 3.19 -1.18
C TRP A 16 -8.61 4.39 -1.69
N GLU A 17 -8.04 5.19 -0.79
CA GLU A 17 -7.13 6.28 -1.17
C GLU A 17 -5.81 5.77 -1.73
N LEU A 18 -5.26 4.68 -1.21
CA LEU A 18 -4.08 4.03 -1.77
C LEU A 18 -4.31 3.58 -3.22
N TYR A 19 -5.49 3.05 -3.54
CA TYR A 19 -5.86 2.75 -4.93
C TYR A 19 -5.91 3.99 -5.82
N PHE A 20 -6.45 5.07 -5.30
CA PHE A 20 -6.49 6.32 -6.04
C PHE A 20 -5.09 6.89 -6.29
N LEU A 21 -4.23 6.90 -5.27
CA LEU A 21 -2.84 7.35 -5.36
C LEU A 21 -2.03 6.47 -6.33
N ASP A 22 -2.17 5.15 -6.25
CA ASP A 22 -1.51 4.21 -7.15
C ASP A 22 -1.90 4.48 -8.61
N LYS A 23 -3.18 4.67 -8.89
CA LYS A 23 -3.68 5.01 -10.22
C LYS A 23 -3.15 6.36 -10.71
N CYS A 24 -3.08 7.36 -9.84
CA CYS A 24 -2.50 8.68 -10.17
C CYS A 24 -1.00 8.57 -10.45
N LEU A 25 -0.24 7.85 -9.62
CA LEU A 25 1.20 7.64 -9.80
C LEU A 25 1.51 6.88 -11.08
N THR A 26 0.73 5.85 -11.38
CA THR A 26 0.88 5.07 -12.62
C THR A 26 0.67 5.97 -13.84
N ARG A 27 -0.35 6.82 -13.84
CA ARG A 27 -0.63 7.71 -14.98
C ARG A 27 0.38 8.84 -15.12
N VAL A 28 0.82 9.45 -14.01
CA VAL A 28 1.67 10.65 -14.05
C VAL A 28 3.15 10.31 -14.16
N ILE A 29 3.59 9.22 -13.58
CA ILE A 29 5.01 8.85 -13.49
C ILE A 29 5.33 7.61 -14.30
N ALA A 30 4.66 6.50 -14.03
CA ALA A 30 5.02 5.23 -14.63
C ALA A 30 4.73 5.21 -16.15
N TYR A 31 3.60 5.73 -16.58
CA TYR A 31 3.23 5.76 -18.00
C TYR A 31 4.23 6.56 -18.87
N PRO A 32 4.60 7.83 -18.55
CA PRO A 32 5.60 8.56 -19.32
C PRO A 32 6.98 7.89 -19.30
N LEU A 33 7.41 7.37 -18.16
CA LEU A 33 8.71 6.67 -18.05
C LEU A 33 8.72 5.38 -18.88
N ASN A 34 7.63 4.63 -18.88
CA ASN A 34 7.50 3.42 -19.66
C ASN A 34 7.51 3.72 -21.17
N HIS A 35 6.83 4.79 -21.61
CA HIS A 35 6.87 5.22 -23.00
C HIS A 35 8.26 5.66 -23.42
N LEU A 36 8.98 6.38 -22.56
CA LEU A 36 10.35 6.78 -22.82
C LEU A 36 11.27 5.56 -22.92
N SER A 37 11.15 4.58 -22.01
CA SER A 37 11.92 3.35 -22.06
C SER A 37 11.59 2.50 -23.29
N ALA A 38 10.31 2.41 -23.68
CA ALA A 38 9.91 1.72 -24.91
C ALA A 38 10.58 2.30 -26.15
N TYR A 39 10.67 3.64 -26.23
CA TYR A 39 11.35 4.29 -27.32
C TYR A 39 12.83 3.87 -27.44
N PHE A 40 13.53 3.65 -26.34
CA PHE A 40 14.91 3.16 -26.36
C PHE A 40 14.96 1.66 -26.67
N TYR A 41 14.06 0.85 -26.10
CA TYR A 41 14.01 -0.59 -26.35
C TYR A 41 13.68 -0.93 -27.81
N ASP A 42 12.74 -0.21 -28.43
CA ASP A 42 12.36 -0.46 -29.82
C ASP A 42 13.47 -0.14 -30.83
N ARG A 43 14.52 0.59 -30.42
CA ARG A 43 15.75 0.78 -31.21
C ARG A 43 16.70 -0.42 -31.14
N SER A 44 16.56 -1.28 -30.14
CA SER A 44 17.39 -2.49 -30.00
C SER A 44 16.83 -3.63 -30.83
N GLU A 45 17.66 -4.15 -31.75
CA GLU A 45 17.28 -5.29 -32.60
C GLU A 45 16.99 -6.55 -31.78
N ILE A 46 17.72 -6.73 -30.66
CA ILE A 46 17.55 -7.86 -29.74
C ILE A 46 16.16 -7.79 -29.09
N TRP A 47 15.75 -6.63 -28.61
CA TRP A 47 14.45 -6.45 -28.00
C TRP A 47 13.29 -6.62 -28.98
N ARG A 48 13.41 -6.09 -30.20
CA ARG A 48 12.41 -6.33 -31.27
C ARG A 48 12.21 -7.81 -31.55
N LYS A 49 13.31 -8.57 -31.65
CA LYS A 49 13.23 -10.02 -31.84
C LYS A 49 12.54 -10.73 -30.68
N GLN A 50 12.75 -10.27 -29.43
CA GLN A 50 12.05 -10.83 -28.27
C GLN A 50 10.56 -10.46 -28.24
N CYS A 51 10.21 -9.21 -28.51
CA CYS A 51 8.80 -8.77 -28.61
C CYS A 51 8.06 -9.61 -29.66
N ASN A 52 8.64 -9.79 -30.83
CA ASN A 52 8.03 -10.61 -31.90
C ASN A 52 7.85 -12.09 -31.49
N LYS A 53 8.76 -12.65 -30.69
CA LYS A 53 8.62 -14.04 -30.18
C LYS A 53 7.43 -14.20 -29.23
N ILE A 54 7.06 -13.16 -28.50
CA ILE A 54 5.91 -13.18 -27.57
C ILE A 54 4.64 -12.61 -28.21
N GLY A 55 4.67 -12.33 -29.51
CA GLY A 55 3.50 -11.93 -30.28
C GLY A 55 3.17 -10.43 -30.24
N PHE A 56 4.16 -9.59 -29.92
CA PHE A 56 4.02 -8.12 -29.95
C PHE A 56 4.94 -7.51 -31.01
N ASN A 57 4.45 -6.47 -31.69
CA ASN A 57 5.23 -5.80 -32.73
C ASN A 57 6.22 -4.78 -32.18
N SER A 58 5.97 -4.27 -30.95
CA SER A 58 6.82 -3.26 -30.31
C SER A 58 6.67 -3.29 -28.79
N SER A 59 7.64 -2.72 -28.08
CA SER A 59 7.54 -2.50 -26.61
C SER A 59 6.42 -1.53 -26.26
N LYS A 60 6.11 -0.59 -27.14
CA LYS A 60 4.99 0.33 -26.98
C LYS A 60 3.64 -0.41 -26.90
N GLU A 61 3.41 -1.39 -27.77
CA GLU A 61 2.19 -2.21 -27.75
C GLU A 61 2.04 -2.98 -26.44
N ILE A 62 3.14 -3.50 -25.90
CA ILE A 62 3.15 -4.16 -24.58
C ILE A 62 2.71 -3.19 -23.50
N ILE A 63 3.27 -1.98 -23.47
CA ILE A 63 2.96 -0.96 -22.46
C ILE A 63 1.50 -0.52 -22.56
N GLU A 64 1.00 -0.29 -23.77
CA GLU A 64 -0.41 0.08 -23.98
C GLU A 64 -1.35 -0.99 -23.47
N ARG A 65 -1.11 -2.27 -23.77
CA ARG A 65 -1.94 -3.37 -23.23
C ARG A 65 -1.86 -3.49 -21.72
N PHE A 66 -0.67 -3.29 -21.11
CA PHE A 66 -0.56 -3.27 -19.65
C PHE A 66 -1.30 -2.09 -19.03
N THR A 67 -1.29 -0.93 -19.67
CA THR A 67 -2.00 0.27 -19.20
C THR A 67 -3.51 0.08 -19.30
N ASP A 68 -3.99 -0.43 -20.43
CA ASP A 68 -5.41 -0.75 -20.63
C ASP A 68 -5.89 -1.80 -19.63
N TYR A 69 -5.07 -2.82 -19.38
CA TYR A 69 -5.35 -3.82 -18.37
C TYR A 69 -5.41 -3.20 -16.96
N ALA A 70 -4.44 -2.36 -16.59
CA ALA A 70 -4.44 -1.67 -15.29
C ALA A 70 -5.62 -0.70 -15.13
N ASP A 71 -6.04 -0.02 -16.20
CA ASP A 71 -7.21 0.88 -16.21
C ASP A 71 -8.55 0.11 -16.18
N SER A 72 -8.59 -1.10 -16.76
CA SER A 72 -9.76 -1.98 -16.76
C SER A 72 -9.89 -2.81 -15.48
N MET A 73 -8.80 -2.94 -14.70
CA MET A 73 -8.85 -3.64 -13.42
C MET A 73 -9.82 -2.94 -12.47
N ASP A 74 -10.76 -3.72 -11.96
CA ASP A 74 -11.57 -3.34 -10.81
C ASP A 74 -10.62 -2.88 -9.68
N PRO A 75 -10.79 -1.66 -9.13
CA PRO A 75 -9.99 -1.18 -7.99
C PRO A 75 -9.88 -2.20 -6.85
N SER A 76 -10.83 -3.14 -6.78
CA SER A 76 -10.82 -4.20 -5.78
C SER A 76 -9.71 -5.25 -5.95
N ASN A 77 -9.01 -5.30 -7.07
CA ASN A 77 -8.03 -6.35 -7.40
C ASN A 77 -6.58 -5.86 -7.50
N GLY A 78 -6.27 -4.63 -7.07
CA GLY A 78 -4.93 -4.07 -7.15
C GLY A 78 -3.98 -4.71 -6.13
N PHE A 79 -2.89 -5.31 -6.62
CA PHE A 79 -1.86 -5.92 -5.79
C PHE A 79 -1.07 -4.88 -4.97
N PHE A 80 -0.65 -3.78 -5.59
CA PHE A 80 0.19 -2.76 -4.92
C PHE A 80 -0.51 -2.03 -3.78
N PRO A 81 -1.73 -1.51 -3.94
CA PRO A 81 -2.45 -0.89 -2.83
C PRO A 81 -2.71 -1.84 -1.67
N ASP A 82 -3.06 -3.09 -1.96
CA ASP A 82 -3.26 -4.12 -0.94
C ASP A 82 -1.98 -4.39 -0.15
N THR A 83 -0.83 -4.47 -0.85
CA THR A 83 0.49 -4.65 -0.22
C THR A 83 0.89 -3.45 0.62
N ASN A 84 0.70 -2.22 0.10
CA ASN A 84 0.99 -0.99 0.83
C ASN A 84 0.13 -0.87 2.10
N MET A 85 -1.12 -1.30 2.05
CA MET A 85 -1.97 -1.39 3.25
C MET A 85 -1.42 -2.39 4.26
N GLY A 86 -0.86 -3.51 3.79
CA GLY A 86 -0.16 -4.48 4.64
C GLY A 86 1.01 -3.84 5.39
N PHE A 87 1.86 -3.06 4.71
CA PHE A 87 2.95 -2.32 5.35
C PHE A 87 2.43 -1.31 6.37
N LEU A 88 1.39 -0.54 6.06
CA LEU A 88 0.79 0.39 7.02
C LEU A 88 0.27 -0.31 8.27
N CYS A 89 -0.35 -1.48 8.13
CA CYS A 89 -0.79 -2.29 9.28
C CYS A 89 0.40 -2.74 10.12
N VAL A 90 1.46 -3.26 9.50
CA VAL A 90 2.68 -3.68 10.21
C VAL A 90 3.35 -2.49 10.91
N PHE A 91 3.47 -1.34 10.26
CA PHE A 91 4.05 -0.13 10.85
C PHE A 91 3.25 0.35 12.06
N PHE A 92 1.93 0.37 11.95
CA PHE A 92 1.07 0.77 13.07
C PHE A 92 1.20 -0.18 14.26
N VAL A 93 1.19 -1.49 14.02
CA VAL A 93 1.35 -2.51 15.08
C VAL A 93 2.72 -2.39 15.72
N HIS A 94 3.78 -2.28 14.92
CA HIS A 94 5.16 -2.12 15.40
C HIS A 94 5.30 -0.90 16.32
N SER A 95 4.89 0.27 15.84
CA SER A 95 4.95 1.52 16.63
C SER A 95 4.14 1.42 17.92
N THR A 96 2.96 0.81 17.87
CA THR A 96 2.10 0.65 19.03
C THR A 96 2.73 -0.28 20.08
N ILE A 97 3.33 -1.40 19.65
CA ILE A 97 4.03 -2.32 20.55
C ILE A 97 5.23 -1.63 21.19
N LEU A 98 6.02 -0.86 20.43
CA LEU A 98 7.15 -0.11 20.97
C LEU A 98 6.70 0.89 22.05
N VAL A 99 5.66 1.67 21.80
CA VAL A 99 5.12 2.64 22.77
C VAL A 99 4.61 1.93 24.02
N ILE A 100 3.81 0.86 23.87
CA ILE A 100 3.29 0.09 25.01
C ILE A 100 4.43 -0.51 25.82
N SER A 101 5.42 -1.12 25.19
CA SER A 101 6.58 -1.72 25.86
C SER A 101 7.34 -0.67 26.67
N ASN A 102 7.55 0.52 26.09
CA ASN A 102 8.21 1.62 26.80
C ASN A 102 7.40 2.12 27.99
N CYS A 103 6.08 2.27 27.84
CA CYS A 103 5.22 2.70 28.93
C CYS A 103 5.14 1.71 30.10
N ILE A 104 5.16 0.39 29.80
CA ILE A 104 5.02 -0.65 30.82
C ILE A 104 6.36 -0.97 31.50
N PHE A 105 7.44 -1.05 30.73
CA PHE A 105 8.72 -1.55 31.19
C PHE A 105 9.79 -0.48 31.40
N GLY A 106 9.49 0.79 31.10
CA GLY A 106 10.45 1.88 31.18
C GLY A 106 11.68 1.66 30.28
N PHE A 107 11.49 1.07 29.14
CA PHE A 107 12.47 0.34 28.40
C PHE A 107 13.37 1.22 27.55
N ASN A 108 14.59 1.38 27.95
CA ASN A 108 15.69 1.31 27.00
C ASN A 108 15.77 -0.17 26.59
N PRO A 109 15.55 -0.55 25.34
CA PRO A 109 15.66 -1.97 24.95
C PRO A 109 17.04 -2.44 25.39
N PRO A 110 17.15 -3.54 26.16
CA PRO A 110 18.46 -4.01 26.54
C PRO A 110 19.25 -4.19 25.24
N LYS A 111 20.44 -3.64 25.19
CA LYS A 111 21.37 -3.81 24.05
C LYS A 111 21.66 -5.29 23.76
N GLU A 112 21.15 -6.16 24.61
CA GLU A 112 21.27 -7.60 24.67
C GLU A 112 19.92 -8.32 24.56
N ILE A 113 19.02 -7.89 23.65
CA ILE A 113 17.97 -8.84 23.25
C ILE A 113 18.72 -9.94 22.49
N GLU A 114 19.05 -11.00 23.21
CA GLU A 114 19.58 -12.22 22.61
C GLU A 114 18.74 -12.58 21.39
N GLN A 115 19.42 -12.83 20.28
CA GLN A 115 18.83 -12.92 18.92
C GLN A 115 17.49 -13.68 18.79
N PRO A 116 17.19 -14.78 19.53
CA PRO A 116 15.93 -15.48 19.32
C PRO A 116 14.69 -14.67 19.71
N TYR A 117 14.73 -13.86 20.76
CA TYR A 117 13.56 -13.10 21.23
C TYR A 117 13.20 -11.94 20.29
N GLY A 118 14.19 -11.30 19.68
CA GLY A 118 13.96 -10.25 18.68
C GLY A 118 13.24 -10.80 17.44
N PHE A 119 13.60 -12.00 16.99
CA PHE A 119 12.91 -12.67 15.88
C PHE A 119 11.47 -13.03 16.23
N TYR A 120 11.20 -13.58 17.43
CA TYR A 120 9.84 -13.89 17.85
C TYR A 120 8.96 -12.64 17.94
N ALA A 121 9.48 -11.54 18.49
CA ALA A 121 8.77 -10.27 18.52
C ALA A 121 8.45 -9.76 17.11
N LEU A 122 9.40 -9.84 16.17
CA LEU A 122 9.20 -9.46 14.78
C LEU A 122 8.12 -10.32 14.10
N PHE A 123 8.17 -11.64 14.27
CA PHE A 123 7.15 -12.56 13.73
C PHE A 123 5.77 -12.26 14.30
N LEU A 124 5.67 -11.95 15.58
CA LEU A 124 4.40 -11.58 16.22
C LEU A 124 3.85 -10.28 15.66
N ILE A 125 4.68 -9.25 15.51
CA ILE A 125 4.30 -7.96 14.92
C ILE A 125 3.80 -8.14 13.48
N VAL A 126 4.57 -8.86 12.66
CA VAL A 126 4.20 -9.15 11.27
C VAL A 126 2.92 -9.99 11.22
N GLY A 127 2.80 -11.01 12.07
CA GLY A 127 1.60 -11.86 12.14
C GLY A 127 0.34 -11.07 12.47
N ILE A 128 0.37 -10.20 13.48
CA ILE A 128 -0.75 -9.33 13.85
C ILE A 128 -1.05 -8.34 12.71
N GLY A 129 -0.03 -7.73 12.12
CA GLY A 129 -0.20 -6.80 11.00
C GLY A 129 -0.86 -7.46 9.79
N LEU A 130 -0.42 -8.67 9.42
CA LEU A 130 -1.00 -9.46 8.33
C LEU A 130 -2.43 -9.93 8.65
N PHE A 131 -2.73 -10.24 9.91
CA PHE A 131 -4.09 -10.58 10.33
C PHE A 131 -5.04 -9.39 10.16
N LEU A 132 -4.63 -8.20 10.60
CA LEU A 132 -5.39 -6.97 10.41
C LEU A 132 -5.57 -6.64 8.94
N TRP A 133 -4.51 -6.74 8.15
CA TRP A 133 -4.55 -6.56 6.70
C TRP A 133 -5.56 -7.49 6.02
N ASN A 134 -5.50 -8.79 6.29
CA ASN A 134 -6.44 -9.77 5.73
C ASN A 134 -7.90 -9.48 6.14
N TYR A 135 -8.11 -9.06 7.38
CA TYR A 135 -9.43 -8.66 7.86
C TYR A 135 -9.99 -7.46 7.09
N ILE A 136 -9.16 -6.43 6.85
CA ILE A 136 -9.53 -5.23 6.09
C ILE A 136 -9.85 -5.58 4.64
N ILE A 137 -9.00 -6.38 3.99
CA ILE A 137 -9.17 -6.76 2.59
C ILE A 137 -10.46 -7.56 2.35
N LYS A 138 -10.83 -8.45 3.25
CA LYS A 138 -12.08 -9.19 3.13
C LYS A 138 -13.33 -8.31 3.11
N GLN A 139 -13.25 -7.11 3.67
CA GLN A 139 -14.37 -6.18 3.76
C GLN A 139 -14.31 -5.03 2.74
N LYS A 140 -13.20 -4.88 2.00
CA LYS A 140 -12.97 -3.74 1.10
C LYS A 140 -14.08 -3.53 0.07
N ASN A 141 -14.53 -4.60 -0.59
CA ASN A 141 -15.53 -4.52 -1.66
C ASN A 141 -16.88 -3.94 -1.21
N PHE A 142 -17.24 -4.16 0.06
CA PHE A 142 -18.46 -3.58 0.62
C PHE A 142 -18.36 -2.07 0.74
N TYR A 143 -17.24 -1.58 1.28
CA TYR A 143 -17.03 -0.15 1.49
C TYR A 143 -16.73 0.59 0.19
N PHE A 144 -15.97 0.00 -0.73
CA PHE A 144 -15.65 0.59 -2.03
C PHE A 144 -16.90 0.91 -2.84
N LYS A 145 -17.85 -0.01 -2.92
CA LYS A 145 -19.15 0.24 -3.54
C LYS A 145 -19.92 1.41 -2.92
N GLN A 146 -19.68 1.70 -1.64
CA GLN A 146 -20.27 2.84 -0.96
C GLN A 146 -19.50 4.13 -1.26
N PHE A 147 -18.18 4.09 -1.30
CA PHE A 147 -17.32 5.25 -1.54
C PHE A 147 -17.43 5.76 -2.98
N ASP A 148 -17.53 4.86 -3.94
CA ASP A 148 -17.68 5.20 -5.36
C ASP A 148 -18.99 5.96 -5.67
N LYS A 149 -20.01 5.81 -4.82
CA LYS A 149 -21.27 6.55 -4.91
C LYS A 149 -21.19 7.98 -4.41
N TRP A 150 -20.08 8.38 -3.79
CA TRP A 150 -19.97 9.73 -3.25
C TRP A 150 -19.85 10.79 -4.34
N LYS A 151 -20.62 11.86 -4.20
CA LYS A 151 -20.53 13.06 -5.03
C LYS A 151 -19.20 13.79 -4.76
N GLN A 152 -18.72 14.53 -5.75
CA GLN A 152 -17.41 15.18 -5.77
C GLN A 152 -17.01 15.93 -4.48
N PRO A 153 -17.82 16.82 -3.86
CA PRO A 153 -17.35 17.56 -2.70
C PRO A 153 -17.09 16.64 -1.49
N LYS A 154 -17.94 15.63 -1.27
CA LYS A 154 -17.74 14.64 -0.20
C LYS A 154 -16.55 13.74 -0.48
N ARG A 155 -16.41 13.27 -1.72
CA ARG A 155 -15.32 12.42 -2.16
C ARG A 155 -13.97 13.09 -1.89
N ARG A 156 -13.79 14.35 -2.32
CA ARG A 156 -12.55 15.10 -2.13
C ARG A 156 -12.21 15.30 -0.64
N ARG A 157 -13.20 15.63 0.19
CA ARG A 157 -13.00 15.77 1.64
C ARG A 157 -12.53 14.45 2.27
N MET A 158 -13.11 13.33 1.89
CA MET A 158 -12.75 12.02 2.43
C MET A 158 -11.38 11.54 1.93
N GLN A 159 -10.98 11.90 0.71
CA GLN A 159 -9.63 11.66 0.21
C GLN A 159 -8.57 12.40 1.03
N TRP A 160 -8.79 13.69 1.33
CA TRP A 160 -7.87 14.44 2.20
C TRP A 160 -7.79 13.85 3.61
N LEU A 161 -8.91 13.38 4.15
CA LEU A 161 -8.91 12.70 5.45
C LEU A 161 -8.12 11.40 5.40
N ALA A 162 -8.31 10.56 4.38
CA ALA A 162 -7.57 9.32 4.20
C ALA A 162 -6.06 9.57 4.01
N PHE A 163 -5.70 10.56 3.19
CA PHE A 163 -4.31 10.98 3.02
C PHE A 163 -3.69 11.44 4.35
N GLY A 164 -4.41 12.25 5.12
CA GLY A 164 -3.98 12.66 6.46
C GLY A 164 -3.75 11.47 7.40
N LEU A 165 -4.59 10.44 7.35
CA LEU A 165 -4.40 9.21 8.13
C LEU A 165 -3.13 8.46 7.70
N ILE A 166 -2.86 8.34 6.42
CA ILE A 166 -1.62 7.71 5.90
C ILE A 166 -0.40 8.45 6.42
N VAL A 167 -0.38 9.78 6.28
CA VAL A 167 0.73 10.63 6.76
C VAL A 167 0.90 10.50 8.27
N THR A 168 -0.21 10.42 9.02
CA THR A 168 -0.18 10.26 10.48
C THR A 168 0.43 8.91 10.87
N ILE A 169 0.06 7.81 10.21
CA ILE A 169 0.61 6.47 10.49
C ILE A 169 2.10 6.44 10.16
N CYS A 170 2.51 6.95 9.01
CA CYS A 170 3.92 7.02 8.63
C CYS A 170 4.72 7.93 9.58
N GLY A 171 4.19 9.10 9.94
CA GLY A 171 4.81 10.02 10.89
C GLY A 171 4.94 9.40 12.29
N TYR A 172 3.91 8.68 12.73
CA TYR A 172 3.96 7.94 13.99
C TYR A 172 5.06 6.88 13.99
N GLN A 173 5.24 6.14 12.90
CA GLN A 173 6.33 5.17 12.75
C GLN A 173 7.71 5.85 12.80
N VAL A 174 7.90 6.94 12.06
CA VAL A 174 9.16 7.68 12.04
C VAL A 174 9.47 8.25 13.43
N LEU A 175 8.49 8.86 14.08
CA LEU A 175 8.66 9.43 15.41
C LEU A 175 9.01 8.36 16.45
N THR A 176 8.32 7.23 16.45
CA THR A 176 8.62 6.13 17.37
C THR A 176 10.02 5.58 17.11
N MET A 177 10.40 5.33 15.87
CA MET A 177 11.76 4.89 15.56
C MET A 177 12.81 5.90 16.04
N TRP A 178 12.59 7.20 15.83
CA TRP A 178 13.51 8.24 16.27
C TRP A 178 13.65 8.30 17.79
N LEU A 179 12.55 8.12 18.53
CA LEU A 179 12.58 8.12 20.00
C LEU A 179 13.26 6.88 20.57
N PHE A 180 13.18 5.73 19.90
CA PHE A 180 13.72 4.46 20.41
C PHE A 180 15.12 4.10 19.87
N LEU A 181 15.60 4.78 18.82
CA LEU A 181 16.96 4.60 18.29
C LEU A 181 17.97 5.58 18.89
N ARG A 182 17.54 6.51 19.74
CA ARG A 182 18.41 7.40 20.52
C ARG A 182 18.78 6.78 21.85
#